data_6e6fba1cd3662c677e201c4ebdd7f49a
#
_entry.id   6e6fba1cd3662c677e201c4ebdd7f49a
#
_cell.length_a   1.000
_cell.length_b   1.000
_cell.length_c   1.000
_cell.angle_alpha   90.00
_cell.angle_beta   90.00
_cell.angle_gamma   90.00
#
_symmetry.space_group_name_H-M   'P 1'
#
loop_
_entity.id
_entity.type
_entity.pdbx_description
1 polymer ?
#
loop_
_entity_poly.entity_id
_entity_poly.type
_entity_poly.pdbx_seq_one_letter_code
_entity_poly.pdbx_strand_id
1 'polypeptide(L)'
;MIILTHIGETLPDYIDTFLNQLRVFNSQSDIVFLVNMSNVDNPIFIKHSVRTFPIEGLDVTLINRFIDKFGHGDINSSKKHITYGGPDYWCVTATRLFYIYEYCKKFNVKEYFHFENDIMVYTDVNDIMSIIKENNLYENIAITRGTNNKIMTGFMYVGNNDVMGDLLTSFDSYLNNKSELFTHGIDMVNEMSLLHVYQVKNPTKLVNLPIFPNEVLTKDFKYFNTLFDPATYGQYLDGIPSNPGVSLIPDSYIGDEMRKDNSIVIKFEVVDGLKIPFLFYKGEIIKINTLHIHSKRLYLFLS
;
A
#
# COMPACT_ATOMS: atom_id res chain seq x y z
N MET A 1 -1.82 6.96 -14.32
CA MET A 1 -0.38 6.65 -14.12
C MET A 1 -0.20 5.80 -12.88
N ILE A 2 0.75 4.88 -12.89
CA ILE A 2 1.15 4.06 -11.73
C ILE A 2 2.59 4.45 -11.37
N ILE A 3 2.85 4.72 -10.08
CA ILE A 3 4.19 5.05 -9.58
C ILE A 3 4.58 4.04 -8.51
N LEU A 4 5.65 3.32 -8.76
CA LEU A 4 6.21 2.28 -7.90
C LEU A 4 7.57 2.73 -7.36
N THR A 5 8.01 2.13 -6.26
CA THR A 5 9.30 2.49 -5.65
C THR A 5 9.98 1.25 -5.09
N HIS A 6 11.28 1.12 -5.34
CA HIS A 6 12.16 0.20 -4.65
C HIS A 6 13.42 0.94 -4.20
N ILE A 7 13.71 0.91 -2.90
CA ILE A 7 14.90 1.49 -2.29
C ILE A 7 15.82 0.35 -1.91
N GLY A 8 16.93 0.22 -2.63
CA GLY A 8 17.91 -0.84 -2.42
C GLY A 8 18.73 -1.11 -3.69
N GLU A 9 19.97 -1.55 -3.51
CA GLU A 9 20.91 -1.83 -4.62
C GLU A 9 20.50 -3.08 -5.42
N THR A 10 19.77 -4.01 -4.81
CA THR A 10 19.36 -5.26 -5.43
C THR A 10 17.84 -5.34 -5.49
N LEU A 11 17.30 -5.60 -6.68
CA LEU A 11 15.87 -5.84 -6.86
C LEU A 11 15.48 -7.19 -6.23
N PRO A 12 14.29 -7.28 -5.60
CA PRO A 12 13.77 -8.55 -5.13
C PRO A 12 13.52 -9.54 -6.28
N ASP A 13 13.78 -10.82 -6.05
CA ASP A 13 13.62 -11.89 -7.06
C ASP A 13 12.22 -11.98 -7.64
N TYR A 14 11.21 -11.53 -6.90
CA TYR A 14 9.80 -11.56 -7.32
C TYR A 14 9.38 -10.36 -8.20
N ILE A 15 10.26 -9.40 -8.50
CA ILE A 15 9.90 -8.19 -9.29
C ILE A 15 9.39 -8.56 -10.69
N ASP A 16 9.99 -9.56 -11.35
CA ASP A 16 9.53 -10.03 -12.67
C ASP A 16 8.09 -10.56 -12.60
N THR A 17 7.80 -11.37 -11.61
CA THR A 17 6.45 -11.91 -11.35
C THR A 17 5.44 -10.79 -11.05
N PHE A 18 5.82 -9.84 -10.22
CA PHE A 18 5.00 -8.67 -9.89
C PHE A 18 4.65 -7.84 -11.14
N LEU A 19 5.65 -7.48 -11.95
CA LEU A 19 5.44 -6.68 -13.16
C LEU A 19 4.65 -7.43 -14.23
N ASN A 20 4.86 -8.75 -14.35
CA ASN A 20 4.07 -9.59 -15.22
C ASN A 20 2.58 -9.54 -14.85
N GLN A 21 2.25 -9.79 -13.58
CA GLN A 21 0.87 -9.72 -13.09
C GLN A 21 0.27 -8.32 -13.31
N LEU A 22 1.04 -7.28 -13.02
CA LEU A 22 0.59 -5.91 -13.21
C LEU A 22 0.22 -5.63 -14.67
N ARG A 23 1.01 -6.12 -15.63
CA ARG A 23 0.77 -5.94 -17.06
C ARG A 23 -0.40 -6.75 -17.60
N VAL A 24 -0.74 -7.88 -16.97
CA VAL A 24 -1.95 -8.65 -17.34
C VAL A 24 -3.20 -7.76 -17.25
N PHE A 25 -3.34 -6.96 -16.22
CA PHE A 25 -4.51 -6.10 -16.00
C PHE A 25 -4.30 -4.65 -16.47
N ASN A 26 -3.06 -4.18 -16.55
CA ASN A 26 -2.70 -2.78 -16.80
C ASN A 26 -1.78 -2.64 -18.02
N SER A 27 -2.15 -3.29 -19.14
CA SER A 27 -1.31 -3.37 -20.35
C SER A 27 -1.00 -2.00 -20.95
N GLN A 28 -1.93 -1.04 -20.84
CA GLN A 28 -1.81 0.31 -21.42
C GLN A 28 -1.45 1.39 -20.40
N SER A 29 -1.37 1.05 -19.13
CA SER A 29 -1.06 2.01 -18.08
C SER A 29 0.38 2.49 -18.15
N ASP A 30 0.58 3.79 -18.01
CA ASP A 30 1.92 4.38 -17.85
C ASP A 30 2.43 4.03 -16.44
N ILE A 31 3.55 3.29 -16.39
CA ILE A 31 4.18 2.81 -15.15
C ILE A 31 5.57 3.43 -15.04
N VAL A 32 5.81 4.07 -13.90
CA VAL A 32 7.13 4.60 -13.52
C VAL A 32 7.60 3.85 -12.27
N PHE A 33 8.85 3.39 -12.31
CA PHE A 33 9.47 2.73 -11.17
C PHE A 33 10.66 3.58 -10.68
N LEU A 34 10.53 4.11 -9.48
CA LEU A 34 11.60 4.85 -8.81
C LEU A 34 12.56 3.85 -8.17
N VAL A 35 13.81 3.86 -8.58
CA VAL A 35 14.83 2.89 -8.17
C VAL A 35 16.17 3.57 -7.91
N ASN A 36 17.09 2.91 -7.22
CA ASN A 36 18.46 3.37 -7.14
C ASN A 36 19.11 3.39 -8.53
N MET A 37 20.10 4.27 -8.75
CA MET A 37 20.78 4.46 -10.03
C MET A 37 21.32 3.14 -10.59
N SER A 38 21.80 2.24 -9.73
CA SER A 38 22.31 0.91 -10.11
C SER A 38 21.27 0.01 -10.81
N ASN A 39 19.99 0.30 -10.65
CA ASN A 39 18.87 -0.49 -11.20
C ASN A 39 18.17 0.17 -12.39
N VAL A 40 18.55 1.39 -12.79
CA VAL A 40 17.81 2.16 -13.82
C VAL A 40 17.78 1.42 -15.16
N ASP A 41 18.86 0.83 -15.57
CA ASP A 41 18.98 0.11 -16.85
C ASP A 41 18.72 -1.39 -16.73
N ASN A 42 18.11 -1.86 -15.65
CA ASN A 42 17.84 -3.28 -15.48
C ASN A 42 16.86 -3.77 -16.55
N PRO A 43 17.24 -4.83 -17.32
CA PRO A 43 16.46 -5.31 -18.47
C PRO A 43 15.03 -5.77 -18.13
N ILE A 44 14.74 -6.05 -16.87
CA ILE A 44 13.41 -6.41 -16.41
C ILE A 44 12.39 -5.29 -16.64
N PHE A 45 12.79 -4.03 -16.48
CA PHE A 45 11.92 -2.87 -16.70
C PHE A 45 11.61 -2.67 -18.18
N ILE A 46 12.61 -2.90 -19.05
CA ILE A 46 12.44 -2.85 -20.51
C ILE A 46 11.46 -3.95 -20.95
N LYS A 47 11.66 -5.19 -20.45
CA LYS A 47 10.79 -6.35 -20.73
C LYS A 47 9.29 -6.04 -20.48
N HIS A 48 9.00 -5.32 -19.42
CA HIS A 48 7.63 -4.97 -19.01
C HIS A 48 7.19 -3.56 -19.43
N SER A 49 7.94 -2.88 -20.29
CA SER A 49 7.64 -1.51 -20.74
C SER A 49 7.42 -0.53 -19.57
N VAL A 50 8.25 -0.62 -18.55
CA VAL A 50 8.25 0.23 -17.36
C VAL A 50 9.32 1.29 -17.50
N ARG A 51 8.96 2.56 -17.31
CA ARG A 51 9.93 3.66 -17.23
C ARG A 51 10.57 3.65 -15.84
N THR A 52 11.88 3.84 -15.78
CA THR A 52 12.64 3.97 -14.54
C THR A 52 13.04 5.42 -14.29
N PHE A 53 13.21 5.76 -13.02
CA PHE A 53 13.79 7.03 -12.63
C PHE A 53 14.66 6.84 -11.38
N PRO A 54 15.93 7.37 -11.38
CA PRO A 54 16.82 7.23 -10.24
C PRO A 54 16.38 8.11 -9.07
N ILE A 55 16.23 7.51 -7.90
CA ILE A 55 15.86 8.25 -6.67
C ILE A 55 16.91 9.31 -6.30
N GLU A 56 18.17 9.10 -6.66
CA GLU A 56 19.28 10.03 -6.45
C GLU A 56 19.11 11.33 -7.25
N GLY A 57 18.25 11.34 -8.27
CA GLY A 57 17.90 12.53 -9.07
C GLY A 57 16.79 13.40 -8.47
N LEU A 58 16.29 13.07 -7.28
CA LEU A 58 15.20 13.78 -6.59
C LEU A 58 15.75 14.72 -5.50
N ASP A 59 14.91 15.67 -5.07
CA ASP A 59 15.22 16.51 -3.91
C ASP A 59 15.09 15.69 -2.63
N VAL A 60 16.19 15.54 -1.89
CA VAL A 60 16.24 14.76 -0.66
C VAL A 60 16.13 15.60 0.61
N THR A 61 15.88 16.91 0.50
CA THR A 61 15.85 17.82 1.66
C THR A 61 14.82 17.40 2.70
N LEU A 62 13.59 17.12 2.27
CA LEU A 62 12.51 16.67 3.15
C LEU A 62 12.77 15.26 3.68
N ILE A 63 13.33 14.39 2.85
CA ILE A 63 13.69 13.01 3.18
C ILE A 63 14.75 12.98 4.28
N ASN A 64 15.86 13.71 4.12
CA ASN A 64 16.93 13.75 5.10
C ASN A 64 16.43 14.29 6.45
N ARG A 65 15.61 15.34 6.43
CA ARG A 65 15.01 15.88 7.64
C ARG A 65 14.10 14.86 8.35
N PHE A 66 13.35 14.06 7.61
CA PHE A 66 12.53 12.99 8.15
C PHE A 66 13.40 11.88 8.75
N ILE A 67 14.43 11.40 8.03
CA ILE A 67 15.35 10.35 8.47
C ILE A 67 16.06 10.77 9.77
N ASP A 68 16.58 11.99 9.83
CA ASP A 68 17.25 12.52 11.03
C ASP A 68 16.34 12.45 12.27
N LYS A 69 15.08 12.81 12.13
CA LYS A 69 14.12 12.79 13.24
C LYS A 69 13.63 11.39 13.59
N PHE A 70 13.42 10.55 12.57
CA PHE A 70 12.95 9.19 12.75
C PHE A 70 14.01 8.31 13.41
N GLY A 71 15.29 8.42 12.97
CA GLY A 71 16.41 7.60 13.43
C GLY A 71 16.87 7.89 14.86
N HIS A 72 16.62 9.09 15.40
CA HIS A 72 17.06 9.51 16.75
C HIS A 72 16.05 9.22 17.87
N GLY A 73 15.01 8.42 17.60
CA GLY A 73 13.96 8.17 18.60
C GLY A 73 13.99 6.76 19.18
N ASP A 74 14.07 6.66 20.51
CA ASP A 74 13.92 5.43 21.32
C ASP A 74 12.63 4.63 21.09
N ILE A 75 11.76 5.10 20.22
CA ILE A 75 10.43 4.54 19.98
C ILE A 75 10.50 3.17 19.29
N ASN A 76 11.57 2.90 18.56
CA ASN A 76 11.79 1.65 17.83
C ASN A 76 12.68 0.65 18.58
N SER A 77 13.04 0.92 19.82
CA SER A 77 13.95 0.09 20.62
C SER A 77 13.33 -1.22 21.12
N SER A 78 12.06 -1.50 20.82
CA SER A 78 11.47 -2.78 21.20
C SER A 78 12.06 -3.90 20.34
N LYS A 79 12.61 -4.93 21.01
CA LYS A 79 13.26 -6.12 20.41
C LYS A 79 12.42 -6.86 19.33
N LYS A 80 11.13 -6.55 19.23
CA LYS A 80 10.23 -7.11 18.20
C LYS A 80 10.54 -6.65 16.77
N HIS A 81 11.24 -5.53 16.58
CA HIS A 81 11.53 -4.96 15.25
C HIS A 81 12.76 -5.55 14.55
N ILE A 82 13.65 -6.16 15.30
CA ILE A 82 14.85 -6.84 14.75
C ILE A 82 14.49 -7.98 13.80
N THR A 83 13.26 -8.50 13.90
CA THR A 83 12.80 -9.66 13.12
C THR A 83 12.37 -9.30 11.68
N TYR A 84 12.12 -8.03 11.35
CA TYR A 84 11.57 -7.58 10.04
C TYR A 84 12.51 -6.76 9.17
N GLY A 85 13.81 -6.84 9.30
CA GLY A 85 14.72 -6.16 8.39
C GLY A 85 15.66 -5.14 9.04
N GLY A 86 15.73 -5.12 10.37
CA GLY A 86 16.64 -4.24 11.10
C GLY A 86 15.99 -2.91 11.54
N PRO A 87 16.74 -2.07 12.30
CA PRO A 87 16.22 -0.84 12.88
C PRO A 87 15.77 0.20 11.85
N ASP A 88 16.31 0.15 10.64
CA ASP A 88 16.04 1.11 9.56
C ASP A 88 14.83 0.73 8.69
N TYR A 89 14.28 -0.47 8.85
CA TYR A 89 13.21 -0.98 7.99
C TYR A 89 12.02 -0.01 7.91
N TRP A 90 11.50 0.43 9.05
CA TRP A 90 10.35 1.34 9.08
C TRP A 90 10.66 2.75 8.58
N CYS A 91 11.91 3.17 8.69
CA CYS A 91 12.37 4.42 8.08
C CYS A 91 12.35 4.31 6.55
N VAL A 92 12.88 3.22 6.01
CA VAL A 92 12.92 2.97 4.55
C VAL A 92 11.49 2.84 4.00
N THR A 93 10.60 2.11 4.68
CA THR A 93 9.20 1.98 4.24
C THR A 93 8.48 3.32 4.19
N ALA A 94 8.74 4.21 5.14
CA ALA A 94 8.14 5.54 5.13
C ALA A 94 8.77 6.46 4.07
N THR A 95 10.10 6.41 3.86
CA THR A 95 10.80 7.31 2.91
C THR A 95 10.38 7.10 1.46
N ARG A 96 9.87 5.93 1.06
CA ARG A 96 9.34 5.72 -0.29
C ARG A 96 8.22 6.70 -0.66
N LEU A 97 7.36 7.08 0.29
CA LEU A 97 6.29 8.05 0.05
C LEU A 97 6.86 9.45 -0.29
N PHE A 98 7.98 9.81 0.33
CA PHE A 98 8.67 11.07 0.05
C PHE A 98 9.29 11.06 -1.35
N TYR A 99 9.93 9.96 -1.78
CA TYR A 99 10.48 9.86 -3.14
C TYR A 99 9.38 9.96 -4.19
N ILE A 100 8.22 9.33 -3.97
CA ILE A 100 7.06 9.44 -4.86
C ILE A 100 6.58 10.89 -4.94
N TYR A 101 6.42 11.55 -3.80
CA TYR A 101 6.02 12.95 -3.74
C TYR A 101 6.98 13.87 -4.49
N GLU A 102 8.28 13.74 -4.28
CA GLU A 102 9.28 14.59 -4.94
C GLU A 102 9.36 14.30 -6.46
N TYR A 103 9.17 13.06 -6.89
CA TYR A 103 9.02 12.74 -8.31
C TYR A 103 7.79 13.44 -8.89
N CYS A 104 6.64 13.31 -8.26
CA CYS A 104 5.40 13.93 -8.72
C CYS A 104 5.49 15.45 -8.77
N LYS A 105 6.11 16.06 -7.78
CA LYS A 105 6.38 17.50 -7.73
C LYS A 105 7.30 17.94 -8.88
N LYS A 106 8.41 17.22 -9.12
CA LYS A 106 9.38 17.50 -10.17
C LYS A 106 8.75 17.45 -11.56
N PHE A 107 7.86 16.48 -11.83
CA PHE A 107 7.25 16.25 -13.13
C PHE A 107 5.80 16.75 -13.22
N ASN A 108 5.33 17.50 -12.22
CA ASN A 108 3.97 18.06 -12.16
C ASN A 108 2.87 17.00 -12.30
N VAL A 109 3.09 15.80 -11.74
CA VAL A 109 2.10 14.72 -11.67
C VAL A 109 1.15 15.01 -10.52
N LYS A 110 -0.14 15.18 -10.81
CA LYS A 110 -1.15 15.52 -9.79
C LYS A 110 -1.89 14.30 -9.28
N GLU A 111 -2.16 13.33 -10.15
CA GLU A 111 -3.03 12.19 -9.89
C GLU A 111 -2.33 10.89 -10.29
N TYR A 112 -2.30 9.91 -9.36
CA TYR A 112 -1.62 8.63 -9.59
C TYR A 112 -2.09 7.53 -8.64
N PHE A 113 -1.77 6.27 -9.00
CA PHE A 113 -1.81 5.13 -8.10
C PHE A 113 -0.41 4.78 -7.62
N HIS A 114 -0.30 4.38 -6.38
CA HIS A 114 0.89 3.76 -5.80
C HIS A 114 0.52 2.46 -5.11
N PHE A 115 1.37 1.44 -5.26
CA PHE A 115 1.30 0.21 -4.47
C PHE A 115 2.67 -0.41 -4.27
N GLU A 116 2.76 -1.25 -3.26
CA GLU A 116 4.00 -1.94 -2.89
C GLU A 116 4.32 -3.06 -3.87
N ASN A 117 5.59 -3.44 -3.98
CA ASN A 117 6.08 -4.42 -4.96
C ASN A 117 5.61 -5.85 -4.70
N ASP A 118 4.99 -6.11 -3.57
CA ASP A 118 4.41 -7.38 -3.16
C ASP A 118 2.88 -7.40 -3.15
N ILE A 119 2.28 -6.40 -3.81
CA ILE A 119 0.85 -6.33 -4.06
C ILE A 119 0.53 -6.95 -5.42
N MET A 120 -0.20 -8.05 -5.42
CA MET A 120 -0.77 -8.63 -6.64
C MET A 120 -2.04 -7.86 -7.02
N VAL A 121 -2.09 -7.33 -8.25
CA VAL A 121 -3.20 -6.51 -8.76
C VAL A 121 -4.03 -7.32 -9.74
N TYR A 122 -5.36 -7.33 -9.57
CA TYR A 122 -6.33 -8.11 -10.36
C TYR A 122 -7.38 -7.23 -11.05
N THR A 123 -7.03 -5.98 -11.30
CA THR A 123 -7.93 -5.01 -11.93
C THR A 123 -7.13 -4.00 -12.75
N ASP A 124 -7.78 -3.39 -13.75
CA ASP A 124 -7.22 -2.21 -14.39
C ASP A 124 -7.43 -0.99 -13.47
N VAL A 125 -6.36 -0.24 -13.20
CA VAL A 125 -6.47 1.00 -12.41
C VAL A 125 -7.30 2.08 -13.11
N ASN A 126 -7.47 2.00 -14.44
CA ASN A 126 -8.34 2.91 -15.17
C ASN A 126 -9.82 2.67 -14.85
N ASP A 127 -10.23 1.41 -14.59
CA ASP A 127 -11.58 1.11 -14.14
C ASP A 127 -11.85 1.74 -12.77
N ILE A 128 -10.88 1.62 -11.84
CA ILE A 128 -10.95 2.27 -10.53
C ILE A 128 -11.04 3.80 -10.70
N MET A 129 -10.22 4.37 -11.57
CA MET A 129 -10.21 5.80 -11.87
C MET A 129 -11.57 6.27 -12.41
N SER A 130 -12.18 5.49 -13.29
CA SER A 130 -13.51 5.81 -13.85
C SER A 130 -14.57 5.85 -12.77
N ILE A 131 -14.60 4.84 -11.88
CA ILE A 131 -15.52 4.82 -10.73
C ILE A 131 -15.34 6.05 -9.84
N ILE A 132 -14.09 6.41 -9.53
CA ILE A 132 -13.77 7.58 -8.70
C ILE A 132 -14.30 8.85 -9.34
N LYS A 133 -14.06 9.06 -10.65
CA LYS A 133 -14.45 10.28 -11.37
C LYS A 133 -15.96 10.38 -11.59
N GLU A 134 -16.60 9.30 -12.01
CA GLU A 134 -18.04 9.26 -12.28
C GLU A 134 -18.88 9.53 -11.03
N ASN A 135 -18.38 9.14 -9.85
CA ASN A 135 -19.07 9.31 -8.59
C ASN A 135 -18.53 10.46 -7.73
N ASN A 136 -17.58 11.26 -8.26
CA ASN A 136 -16.92 12.36 -7.55
C ASN A 136 -16.35 11.91 -6.19
N LEU A 137 -15.72 10.73 -6.18
CA LEU A 137 -15.09 10.18 -4.99
C LEU A 137 -13.63 10.68 -4.89
N TYR A 138 -13.09 10.71 -3.68
CA TYR A 138 -11.66 10.79 -3.38
C TYR A 138 -10.87 11.89 -4.10
N GLU A 139 -11.21 13.13 -3.86
CA GLU A 139 -10.45 14.27 -4.40
C GLU A 139 -8.97 14.31 -3.93
N ASN A 140 -8.66 13.64 -2.82
CA ASN A 140 -7.35 13.71 -2.16
C ASN A 140 -6.64 12.35 -2.16
N ILE A 141 -6.56 11.67 -1.01
CA ILE A 141 -5.88 10.37 -0.88
C ILE A 141 -6.89 9.31 -0.43
N ALA A 142 -6.92 8.18 -1.14
CA ALA A 142 -7.68 7.00 -0.73
C ALA A 142 -6.75 5.80 -0.54
N ILE A 143 -6.92 5.09 0.58
CA ILE A 143 -6.00 4.05 1.04
C ILE A 143 -6.76 3.01 1.88
N THR A 144 -6.20 1.82 2.09
CA THR A 144 -6.84 0.79 2.89
C THR A 144 -6.53 0.94 4.38
N ARG A 145 -7.50 0.61 5.24
CA ARG A 145 -7.35 0.60 6.69
C ARG A 145 -7.40 -0.81 7.24
N GLY A 146 -6.31 -1.26 7.85
CA GLY A 146 -6.18 -2.63 8.35
C GLY A 146 -6.72 -2.83 9.77
N THR A 147 -6.46 -1.84 10.67
CA THR A 147 -6.85 -1.88 12.08
C THR A 147 -7.32 -0.51 12.59
N ASN A 148 -7.70 -0.43 13.86
CA ASN A 148 -8.10 0.83 14.49
C ASN A 148 -7.03 1.93 14.44
N ASN A 149 -5.75 1.56 14.42
CA ASN A 149 -4.63 2.49 14.51
C ASN A 149 -3.56 2.29 13.41
N LYS A 150 -3.89 1.54 12.33
CA LYS A 150 -2.96 1.28 11.22
C LYS A 150 -3.65 1.44 9.88
N ILE A 151 -3.06 2.25 9.03
CA ILE A 151 -3.44 2.46 7.63
C ILE A 151 -2.38 1.81 6.75
N MET A 152 -2.81 0.98 5.80
CA MET A 152 -1.92 0.15 5.00
C MET A 152 -1.55 0.83 3.70
N THR A 153 -0.26 1.01 3.45
CA THR A 153 0.29 1.63 2.24
C THR A 153 0.34 0.69 1.03
N GLY A 154 -0.13 -0.54 1.19
CA GLY A 154 -0.07 -1.56 0.15
C GLY A 154 -0.68 -1.14 -1.18
N PHE A 155 -1.82 -0.44 -1.15
CA PHE A 155 -2.46 0.15 -2.34
C PHE A 155 -3.04 1.52 -2.01
N MET A 156 -2.72 2.52 -2.81
CA MET A 156 -3.11 3.91 -2.58
C MET A 156 -3.46 4.61 -3.91
N TYR A 157 -4.54 5.38 -3.89
CA TYR A 157 -4.84 6.39 -4.90
C TYR A 157 -4.54 7.77 -4.34
N VAL A 158 -3.88 8.60 -5.11
CA VAL A 158 -3.62 10.01 -4.81
C VAL A 158 -4.26 10.87 -5.91
N GLY A 159 -5.31 11.59 -5.57
CA GLY A 159 -5.99 12.51 -6.47
C GLY A 159 -5.36 13.91 -6.46
N ASN A 160 -4.61 14.24 -5.41
CA ASN A 160 -3.96 15.53 -5.26
C ASN A 160 -2.59 15.41 -4.58
N ASN A 161 -1.52 15.61 -5.34
CA ASN A 161 -0.14 15.52 -4.82
C ASN A 161 0.20 16.64 -3.80
N ASP A 162 -0.49 17.77 -3.80
CA ASP A 162 -0.27 18.81 -2.79
C ASP A 162 -0.72 18.34 -1.40
N VAL A 163 -1.78 17.50 -1.35
CA VAL A 163 -2.22 16.85 -0.09
C VAL A 163 -1.22 15.79 0.37
N MET A 164 -0.52 15.11 -0.55
CA MET A 164 0.59 14.23 -0.18
C MET A 164 1.72 15.04 0.47
N GLY A 165 2.06 16.21 -0.05
CA GLY A 165 3.05 17.11 0.57
C GLY A 165 2.66 17.57 1.98
N ASP A 166 1.39 17.91 2.19
CA ASP A 166 0.84 18.28 3.51
C ASP A 166 0.93 17.10 4.50
N LEU A 167 0.57 15.89 4.05
CA LEU A 167 0.69 14.66 4.83
C LEU A 167 2.15 14.43 5.28
N LEU A 168 3.10 14.46 4.35
CA LEU A 168 4.52 14.20 4.65
C LEU A 168 5.14 15.28 5.56
N THR A 169 4.72 16.53 5.41
CA THR A 169 5.11 17.61 6.32
C THR A 169 4.53 17.39 7.72
N SER A 170 3.33 16.83 7.82
CA SER A 170 2.71 16.47 9.10
C SER A 170 3.49 15.38 9.83
N PHE A 171 4.07 14.40 9.12
CA PHE A 171 4.95 13.40 9.73
C PHE A 171 6.12 14.04 10.48
N ASP A 172 6.73 15.04 9.86
CA ASP A 172 7.80 15.83 10.51
C ASP A 172 7.34 16.49 11.82
N SER A 173 6.13 17.04 11.82
CA SER A 173 5.53 17.63 13.02
C SER A 173 5.24 16.59 14.11
N TYR A 174 4.70 15.43 13.74
CA TYR A 174 4.40 14.36 14.69
C TYR A 174 5.66 13.78 15.35
N LEU A 175 6.75 13.66 14.61
CA LEU A 175 8.02 13.20 15.15
C LEU A 175 8.65 14.21 16.13
N ASN A 176 8.34 15.50 16.01
CA ASN A 176 8.75 16.51 16.98
C ASN A 176 7.94 16.46 18.29
N ASN A 177 6.69 15.97 18.22
CA ASN A 177 5.79 15.89 19.37
C ASN A 177 5.32 14.45 19.60
N LYS A 178 6.25 13.57 19.95
CA LYS A 178 5.99 12.14 20.11
C LYS A 178 4.94 11.84 21.18
N SER A 179 4.80 12.68 22.22
CA SER A 179 3.77 12.50 23.25
C SER A 179 2.37 12.56 22.66
N GLU A 180 2.16 13.30 21.60
CA GLU A 180 0.89 13.37 20.89
C GLU A 180 0.52 12.04 20.21
N LEU A 181 1.52 11.32 19.66
CA LEU A 181 1.28 10.01 19.04
C LEU A 181 0.67 9.02 20.03
N PHE A 182 1.13 9.02 21.28
CA PHE A 182 0.60 8.14 22.31
C PHE A 182 -0.87 8.45 22.65
N THR A 183 -1.32 9.70 22.53
CA THR A 183 -2.73 10.05 22.76
C THR A 183 -3.66 9.46 21.70
N HIS A 184 -3.12 9.05 20.55
CA HIS A 184 -3.84 8.36 19.48
C HIS A 184 -3.70 6.82 19.54
N GLY A 185 -3.22 6.27 20.66
CA GLY A 185 -3.06 4.82 20.84
C GLY A 185 -1.93 4.23 20.00
N ILE A 186 -0.93 5.03 19.62
CA ILE A 186 0.24 4.57 18.86
C ILE A 186 1.26 3.98 19.84
N ASP A 187 1.53 2.71 19.70
CA ASP A 187 2.55 1.96 20.46
C ASP A 187 3.88 1.86 19.72
N MET A 188 3.86 2.06 18.39
CA MET A 188 5.01 1.98 17.51
C MET A 188 4.92 3.00 16.39
N VAL A 189 5.98 3.77 16.17
CA VAL A 189 6.06 4.73 15.09
C VAL A 189 6.55 4.06 13.81
N ASN A 190 5.67 4.06 12.82
CA ASN A 190 5.94 3.66 11.44
C ASN A 190 5.00 4.46 10.52
N GLU A 191 5.12 4.28 9.20
CA GLU A 191 4.27 4.99 8.24
C GLU A 191 2.77 4.72 8.46
N MET A 192 2.40 3.49 8.81
CA MET A 192 0.99 3.11 9.02
C MET A 192 0.36 3.85 10.19
N SER A 193 1.11 4.04 11.27
CA SER A 193 0.66 4.76 12.46
C SER A 193 0.66 6.28 12.26
N LEU A 194 1.64 6.83 11.53
CA LEU A 194 1.68 8.25 11.17
C LEU A 194 0.51 8.62 10.24
N LEU A 195 0.19 7.76 9.28
CA LEU A 195 -0.98 7.89 8.42
C LEU A 195 -2.28 7.88 9.23
N HIS A 196 -2.38 6.99 10.24
CA HIS A 196 -3.54 6.96 11.12
C HIS A 196 -3.74 8.29 11.84
N VAL A 197 -2.69 8.86 12.44
CA VAL A 197 -2.78 10.16 13.12
C VAL A 197 -3.18 11.27 12.14
N TYR A 198 -2.62 11.24 10.92
CA TYR A 198 -3.01 12.19 9.88
C TYR A 198 -4.49 12.06 9.51
N GLN A 199 -5.01 10.85 9.33
CA GLN A 199 -6.42 10.61 9.01
C GLN A 199 -7.36 11.11 10.11
N VAL A 200 -7.02 10.85 11.39
CA VAL A 200 -7.84 11.32 12.51
C VAL A 200 -7.94 12.85 12.52
N LYS A 201 -6.84 13.53 12.21
CA LYS A 201 -6.81 15.01 12.14
C LYS A 201 -7.40 15.59 10.86
N ASN A 202 -7.36 14.83 9.76
CA ASN A 202 -7.74 15.29 8.43
C ASN A 202 -8.66 14.24 7.73
N PRO A 203 -9.85 13.94 8.27
CA PRO A 203 -10.69 12.82 7.82
C PRO A 203 -11.22 12.95 6.40
N THR A 204 -11.18 14.15 5.81
CA THR A 204 -11.57 14.39 4.41
C THR A 204 -10.39 14.36 3.45
N LYS A 205 -9.14 14.48 3.95
CA LYS A 205 -7.94 14.44 3.10
C LYS A 205 -7.39 13.04 2.89
N LEU A 206 -7.59 12.14 3.87
CA LEU A 206 -7.21 10.74 3.79
C LEU A 206 -8.43 9.89 4.11
N VAL A 207 -8.94 9.18 3.10
CA VAL A 207 -10.17 8.39 3.18
C VAL A 207 -9.91 6.90 2.94
N ASN A 208 -10.87 6.04 3.30
CA ASN A 208 -10.71 4.59 3.19
C ASN A 208 -11.27 4.07 1.87
N LEU A 209 -10.47 3.23 1.18
CA LEU A 209 -10.94 2.36 0.11
C LEU A 209 -11.79 1.21 0.67
N PRO A 210 -12.69 0.61 -0.13
CA PRO A 210 -13.49 -0.53 0.27
C PRO A 210 -12.64 -1.74 0.68
N ILE A 211 -12.81 -2.19 1.93
CA ILE A 211 -12.11 -3.37 2.46
C ILE A 211 -13.04 -4.52 2.83
N PHE A 212 -14.33 -4.26 3.05
CA PHE A 212 -15.33 -5.28 3.39
C PHE A 212 -16.73 -4.79 3.00
N PRO A 213 -17.68 -5.66 2.62
CA PRO A 213 -19.01 -5.26 2.16
C PRO A 213 -19.95 -4.91 3.33
N ASN A 214 -19.55 -3.96 4.18
CA ASN A 214 -20.44 -3.40 5.19
C ASN A 214 -20.20 -1.88 5.30
N GLU A 215 -21.26 -1.13 5.58
CA GLU A 215 -21.25 0.33 5.64
C GLU A 215 -20.35 0.90 6.76
N VAL A 216 -20.12 0.14 7.82
CA VAL A 216 -19.29 0.58 8.95
C VAL A 216 -17.82 0.69 8.55
N LEU A 217 -17.31 -0.31 7.79
CA LEU A 217 -15.92 -0.36 7.36
C LEU A 217 -15.72 0.34 6.00
N THR A 218 -16.80 0.49 5.19
CA THR A 218 -16.65 0.92 3.82
C THR A 218 -17.90 1.56 3.24
N LYS A 219 -18.14 2.81 3.57
CA LYS A 219 -19.30 3.56 3.07
C LYS A 219 -19.41 3.65 1.54
N ASP A 220 -18.27 3.52 0.82
CA ASP A 220 -18.20 3.67 -0.63
C ASP A 220 -18.22 2.33 -1.39
N PHE A 221 -18.37 1.19 -0.69
CA PHE A 221 -18.46 -0.14 -1.30
C PHE A 221 -19.51 -0.22 -2.41
N LYS A 222 -20.66 0.41 -2.21
CA LYS A 222 -21.79 0.45 -3.17
C LYS A 222 -21.42 0.99 -4.57
N TYR A 223 -20.37 1.79 -4.68
CA TYR A 223 -19.90 2.34 -5.96
C TYR A 223 -18.92 1.40 -6.68
N PHE A 224 -18.08 0.72 -5.91
CA PHE A 224 -17.06 -0.18 -6.45
C PHE A 224 -17.58 -1.60 -6.68
N ASN A 225 -18.42 -2.11 -5.79
CA ASN A 225 -18.83 -3.53 -5.73
C ASN A 225 -17.63 -4.50 -5.72
N THR A 226 -16.46 -4.01 -5.33
CA THR A 226 -15.19 -4.75 -5.23
C THR A 226 -14.42 -4.30 -4.00
N LEU A 227 -13.42 -5.07 -3.59
CA LEU A 227 -12.65 -4.85 -2.36
C LEU A 227 -11.16 -4.66 -2.65
N PHE A 228 -10.48 -3.99 -1.71
CA PHE A 228 -9.02 -3.83 -1.70
C PHE A 228 -8.45 -4.47 -0.44
N ASP A 229 -7.32 -5.18 -0.57
CA ASP A 229 -6.71 -5.89 0.55
C ASP A 229 -6.06 -4.92 1.56
N PRO A 230 -6.54 -4.86 2.81
CA PRO A 230 -5.88 -4.10 3.87
C PRO A 230 -4.72 -4.90 4.51
N ALA A 231 -3.91 -5.59 3.70
CA ALA A 231 -2.82 -6.49 4.11
C ALA A 231 -3.28 -7.74 4.88
N THR A 232 -4.48 -8.24 4.61
CA THR A 232 -5.06 -9.38 5.33
C THR A 232 -5.55 -10.49 4.40
N TYR A 233 -6.24 -10.17 3.29
CA TYR A 233 -6.81 -11.19 2.40
C TYR A 233 -5.78 -12.15 1.83
N GLY A 234 -4.61 -11.64 1.42
CA GLY A 234 -3.52 -12.47 0.94
C GLY A 234 -3.04 -13.51 1.96
N GLN A 235 -3.14 -13.21 3.25
CA GLN A 235 -2.76 -14.14 4.32
C GLN A 235 -3.69 -15.36 4.42
N TYR A 236 -4.98 -15.20 4.12
CA TYR A 236 -5.95 -16.30 4.08
C TYR A 236 -5.81 -17.20 2.84
N LEU A 237 -4.99 -16.78 1.87
CA LEU A 237 -4.70 -17.50 0.62
C LEU A 237 -3.26 -18.04 0.56
N ASP A 238 -2.69 -18.45 1.71
CA ASP A 238 -1.30 -18.92 1.84
C ASP A 238 -0.21 -17.87 1.57
N GLY A 239 -0.57 -16.60 1.53
CA GLY A 239 0.35 -15.47 1.44
C GLY A 239 1.08 -15.14 2.75
N ILE A 240 1.12 -16.06 3.71
CA ILE A 240 1.73 -15.90 5.02
C ILE A 240 3.27 -15.95 4.88
N PRO A 241 4.02 -15.11 5.64
CA PRO A 241 5.47 -15.18 5.67
C PRO A 241 5.97 -16.56 6.07
N SER A 242 7.07 -17.00 5.46
CA SER A 242 7.71 -18.29 5.77
C SER A 242 8.37 -18.32 7.15
N ASN A 243 8.52 -17.16 7.82
CA ASN A 243 9.16 -17.06 9.12
C ASN A 243 8.22 -17.52 10.25
N PRO A 244 8.64 -18.49 11.07
CA PRO A 244 7.85 -18.90 12.23
C PRO A 244 7.65 -17.71 13.18
N GLY A 245 6.41 -17.49 13.61
CA GLY A 245 6.04 -16.42 14.57
C GLY A 245 5.37 -15.19 13.98
N VAL A 246 5.22 -15.07 12.68
CA VAL A 246 4.36 -14.07 12.05
C VAL A 246 2.97 -14.66 11.91
N SER A 247 2.09 -14.35 12.85
CA SER A 247 0.67 -14.70 12.75
C SER A 247 -0.07 -13.77 11.80
N LEU A 248 -1.20 -14.23 11.29
CA LEU A 248 -2.26 -13.36 10.75
C LEU A 248 -2.43 -12.16 11.69
N ILE A 249 -2.68 -10.98 11.14
CA ILE A 249 -2.88 -9.77 11.95
C ILE A 249 -4.13 -10.02 12.83
N PRO A 250 -4.00 -10.33 14.12
CA PRO A 250 -5.12 -10.82 14.94
C PRO A 250 -6.18 -9.74 15.14
N ASP A 251 -5.77 -8.46 15.13
CA ASP A 251 -6.64 -7.31 15.38
C ASP A 251 -7.04 -6.57 14.10
N SER A 252 -6.93 -7.23 12.92
CA SER A 252 -7.40 -6.64 11.66
C SER A 252 -8.92 -6.67 11.58
N TYR A 253 -9.52 -5.67 10.95
CA TYR A 253 -10.97 -5.64 10.70
C TYR A 253 -11.47 -6.89 9.99
N ILE A 254 -10.74 -7.36 8.97
CA ILE A 254 -11.09 -8.58 8.23
C ILE A 254 -10.96 -9.81 9.13
N GLY A 255 -9.92 -9.88 9.97
CA GLY A 255 -9.75 -10.95 10.94
C GLY A 255 -10.90 -11.01 11.95
N ASP A 256 -11.41 -9.84 12.38
CA ASP A 256 -12.57 -9.76 13.26
C ASP A 256 -13.85 -10.29 12.58
N GLU A 257 -14.09 -9.90 11.33
CA GLU A 257 -15.24 -10.38 10.57
C GLU A 257 -15.16 -11.89 10.31
N MET A 258 -13.99 -12.40 9.95
CA MET A 258 -13.75 -13.85 9.76
C MET A 258 -13.99 -14.66 11.05
N ARG A 259 -13.70 -14.09 12.23
CA ARG A 259 -13.99 -14.75 13.52
C ARG A 259 -15.47 -14.71 13.90
N LYS A 260 -16.19 -13.65 13.50
CA LYS A 260 -17.63 -13.51 13.78
C LYS A 260 -18.50 -14.41 12.89
N ASP A 261 -18.06 -14.68 11.68
CA ASP A 261 -18.84 -15.42 10.68
C ASP A 261 -17.97 -16.44 9.95
N ASN A 262 -18.06 -17.70 10.35
CA ASN A 262 -17.32 -18.82 9.75
C ASN A 262 -17.81 -19.17 8.33
N SER A 263 -18.88 -18.57 7.84
CA SER A 263 -19.37 -18.77 6.45
C SER A 263 -18.61 -17.91 5.45
N ILE A 264 -17.80 -16.97 5.89
CA ILE A 264 -16.95 -16.14 5.02
C ILE A 264 -15.85 -17.03 4.43
N VAL A 265 -15.76 -17.04 3.09
CA VAL A 265 -14.74 -17.80 2.36
C VAL A 265 -14.00 -16.86 1.41
N ILE A 266 -12.67 -16.97 1.41
CA ILE A 266 -11.80 -16.28 0.46
C ILE A 266 -11.16 -17.35 -0.42
N LYS A 267 -11.34 -17.27 -1.74
CA LYS A 267 -10.74 -18.21 -2.68
C LYS A 267 -10.57 -17.60 -4.06
N PHE A 268 -9.74 -18.25 -4.88
CA PHE A 268 -9.65 -17.93 -6.29
C PHE A 268 -10.76 -18.61 -7.09
N GLU A 269 -11.26 -17.89 -8.09
CA GLU A 269 -12.09 -18.43 -9.17
C GLU A 269 -11.43 -18.11 -10.51
N VAL A 270 -11.80 -18.87 -11.55
CA VAL A 270 -11.33 -18.61 -12.92
C VAL A 270 -12.44 -17.86 -13.65
N VAL A 271 -12.13 -16.64 -14.08
CA VAL A 271 -13.02 -15.76 -14.84
C VAL A 271 -12.30 -15.35 -16.12
N ASP A 272 -12.88 -15.67 -17.29
CA ASP A 272 -12.29 -15.40 -18.61
C ASP A 272 -10.85 -15.94 -18.78
N GLY A 273 -10.57 -17.09 -18.16
CA GLY A 273 -9.27 -17.74 -18.19
C GLY A 273 -8.24 -17.17 -17.19
N LEU A 274 -8.60 -16.15 -16.42
CA LEU A 274 -7.75 -15.52 -15.40
C LEU A 274 -8.15 -16.00 -14.00
N LYS A 275 -7.16 -16.25 -13.17
CA LYS A 275 -7.32 -16.59 -11.74
C LYS A 275 -7.51 -15.32 -10.94
N ILE A 276 -8.71 -15.11 -10.40
CA ILE A 276 -9.13 -13.88 -9.68
C ILE A 276 -9.52 -14.23 -8.24
N PRO A 277 -9.11 -13.46 -7.21
CA PRO A 277 -9.54 -13.67 -5.83
C PRO A 277 -10.92 -13.09 -5.57
N PHE A 278 -11.74 -13.83 -4.80
CA PHE A 278 -13.08 -13.41 -4.39
C PHE A 278 -13.31 -13.65 -2.89
N LEU A 279 -14.13 -12.77 -2.32
CA LEU A 279 -14.79 -12.95 -1.03
C LEU A 279 -16.21 -13.51 -1.27
N PHE A 280 -16.55 -14.61 -0.60
CA PHE A 280 -17.89 -15.18 -0.54
C PHE A 280 -18.49 -14.80 0.83
N TYR A 281 -19.53 -13.99 0.80
CA TYR A 281 -20.15 -13.45 2.01
C TYR A 281 -21.66 -13.29 1.82
N LYS A 282 -22.47 -13.92 2.69
CA LYS A 282 -23.96 -13.83 2.69
C LYS A 282 -24.61 -14.11 1.33
N GLY A 283 -24.06 -15.03 0.56
CA GLY A 283 -24.55 -15.40 -0.78
C GLY A 283 -24.08 -14.49 -1.91
N GLU A 284 -23.32 -13.46 -1.61
CA GLU A 284 -22.68 -12.59 -2.60
C GLU A 284 -21.26 -13.08 -2.93
N ILE A 285 -20.83 -12.85 -4.17
CA ILE A 285 -19.50 -13.14 -4.67
C ILE A 285 -18.84 -11.81 -5.05
N ILE A 286 -17.85 -11.38 -4.29
CA ILE A 286 -17.28 -10.04 -4.36
C ILE A 286 -15.81 -10.14 -4.76
N LYS A 287 -15.44 -9.52 -5.87
CA LYS A 287 -14.07 -9.49 -6.37
C LYS A 287 -13.16 -8.73 -5.40
N ILE A 288 -11.93 -9.27 -5.21
CA ILE A 288 -10.85 -8.59 -4.50
C ILE A 288 -9.86 -8.06 -5.53
N ASN A 289 -9.67 -6.75 -5.58
CA ASN A 289 -8.84 -6.08 -6.60
C ASN A 289 -7.34 -6.24 -6.36
N THR A 290 -6.94 -6.42 -5.12
CA THR A 290 -5.51 -6.49 -4.73
C THR A 290 -5.30 -7.53 -3.66
N LEU A 291 -4.11 -8.16 -3.62
CA LEU A 291 -3.68 -9.04 -2.53
C LEU A 291 -2.27 -8.65 -2.09
N HIS A 292 -2.07 -8.45 -0.79
CA HIS A 292 -0.74 -8.24 -0.19
C HIS A 292 -0.11 -9.59 0.17
N ILE A 293 0.98 -9.94 -0.51
CA ILE A 293 1.60 -11.26 -0.39
C ILE A 293 2.83 -11.20 0.52
N HIS A 294 2.64 -11.31 1.81
CA HIS A 294 3.71 -11.25 2.80
C HIS A 294 4.76 -12.35 2.65
N SER A 295 4.40 -13.52 2.12
CA SER A 295 5.33 -14.61 1.85
C SER A 295 6.35 -14.30 0.76
N LYS A 296 6.11 -13.26 -0.06
CA LYS A 296 6.88 -12.90 -1.25
C LYS A 296 6.89 -13.98 -2.35
N ARG A 297 6.08 -15.03 -2.22
CA ARG A 297 5.91 -16.11 -3.22
C ARG A 297 4.83 -15.75 -4.23
N LEU A 298 5.03 -14.61 -4.92
CA LEU A 298 4.05 -14.02 -5.82
C LEU A 298 3.63 -14.96 -6.96
N TYR A 299 4.52 -15.85 -7.40
CA TYR A 299 4.25 -16.82 -8.46
C TYR A 299 3.06 -17.76 -8.19
N LEU A 300 2.69 -17.96 -6.91
CA LEU A 300 1.50 -18.73 -6.52
C LEU A 300 0.18 -17.99 -6.77
N PHE A 301 0.25 -16.69 -7.00
CA PHE A 301 -0.87 -15.76 -7.07
C PHE A 301 -1.07 -15.18 -8.47
N LEU A 302 -0.34 -15.67 -9.47
CA LEU A 302 -0.52 -15.25 -10.87
C LEU A 302 -1.91 -15.61 -11.39
N SER A 303 -2.43 -14.73 -12.24
CA SER A 303 -3.70 -14.89 -12.95
C SER A 303 -3.57 -15.78 -14.17
#